data_5113fe4de938ae1911ed4c52dd92a650
#
_entry.id   5113fe4de938ae1911ed4c52dd92a650
#
_cell.length_a   1.000
_cell.length_b   1.000
_cell.length_c   1.000
_cell.angle_alpha   90.00
_cell.angle_beta   90.00
_cell.angle_gamma   90.00
#
_symmetry.space_group_name_H-M   'P 1'
#
loop_
_entity.id
_entity.type
_entity.pdbx_description
1 polymer ?
#
loop_
_entity_poly.entity_id
_entity_poly.type
_entity_poly.pdbx_seq_one_letter_code
_entity_poly.pdbx_strand_id
1 'polypeptide(L)'
;WYAPIPAGYNIIGFDMVIVNRMCKEYGPVDKKTGLQALFSKVYKIDVMDNIFMWTENDPDIKSISMDSMREVMGLSSDNAHDALQDVKDTANILIKLMKTYRAVSTKIKLEKAFSNGDLYV
;
A
#
# COMPACT_ATOMS: atom_id res chain seq x y z
N TRP A 1 -23.20 5.02 -1.53
CA TRP A 1 -21.98 5.80 -1.82
C TRP A 1 -20.81 5.17 -1.08
N TYR A 2 -19.83 4.68 -1.79
CA TYR A 2 -18.64 4.09 -1.18
C TYR A 2 -17.55 5.15 -1.15
N ALA A 3 -17.01 5.42 0.03
CA ALA A 3 -15.86 6.30 0.16
C ALA A 3 -14.64 5.68 -0.55
N PRO A 4 -13.84 6.46 -1.27
CA PRO A 4 -12.65 5.95 -1.94
C PRO A 4 -11.68 5.31 -0.94
N ILE A 5 -11.04 4.22 -1.38
CA ILE A 5 -10.01 3.55 -0.59
C ILE A 5 -8.69 4.29 -0.82
N PRO A 6 -8.07 4.87 0.22
CA PRO A 6 -6.77 5.50 0.07
C PRO A 6 -5.70 4.44 -0.15
N ALA A 7 -4.81 4.71 -1.09
CA ALA A 7 -3.64 3.88 -1.36
C ALA A 7 -2.40 4.76 -1.46
N GLY A 8 -1.28 4.29 -0.92
CA GLY A 8 -0.03 5.03 -0.96
C GLY A 8 1.12 4.27 -0.31
N TYR A 9 2.27 4.89 -0.23
CA TYR A 9 3.47 4.35 0.37
C TYR A 9 3.67 4.93 1.77
N ASN A 10 3.62 4.09 2.81
CA ASN A 10 3.63 4.51 4.22
C ASN A 10 2.48 5.48 4.59
N ILE A 11 1.34 5.34 3.93
CA ILE A 11 0.23 6.27 4.15
C ILE A 11 -0.39 6.14 5.54
N ILE A 12 -0.39 4.95 6.11
CA ILE A 12 -0.98 4.71 7.44
C ILE A 12 -0.18 5.46 8.51
N GLY A 13 1.13 5.41 8.42
CA GLY A 13 2.02 6.06 9.38
C GLY A 13 2.19 7.56 9.17
N PHE A 14 1.91 8.07 7.98
CA PHE A 14 2.20 9.47 7.63
C PHE A 14 0.99 10.23 7.07
N ASP A 15 0.59 9.94 5.84
CA ASP A 15 -0.40 10.77 5.13
C ASP A 15 -1.76 10.76 5.81
N MET A 16 -2.24 9.58 6.25
CA MET A 16 -3.55 9.48 6.90
C MET A 16 -3.59 10.16 8.27
N VAL A 17 -2.47 10.24 8.96
CA VAL A 17 -2.35 11.01 10.21
C VAL A 17 -2.54 12.50 9.92
N ILE A 18 -1.89 13.01 8.87
CA ILE A 18 -2.01 14.40 8.43
C ILE A 18 -3.44 14.68 7.97
N VAL A 19 -4.00 13.81 7.10
CA VAL A 19 -5.38 13.96 6.59
C VAL A 19 -6.39 13.99 7.72
N ASN A 20 -6.28 13.10 8.69
CA ASN A 20 -7.19 13.08 9.84
C ASN A 20 -7.11 14.38 10.64
N ARG A 21 -5.91 14.90 10.89
CA ARG A 21 -5.70 16.16 11.59
C ARG A 21 -6.28 17.34 10.82
N MET A 22 -5.99 17.42 9.52
CA MET A 22 -6.48 18.52 8.68
C MET A 22 -8.00 18.51 8.55
N CYS A 23 -8.60 17.33 8.39
CA CYS A 23 -10.06 17.22 8.35
C CYS A 23 -10.70 17.58 9.70
N LYS A 24 -10.08 17.24 10.81
CA LYS A 24 -10.57 17.61 12.14
C LYS A 24 -10.59 19.13 12.33
N GLU A 25 -9.62 19.82 11.76
CA GLU A 25 -9.46 21.26 11.92
C GLU A 25 -10.26 22.07 10.88
N TYR A 26 -10.25 21.65 9.62
CA TYR A 26 -10.76 22.45 8.49
C TYR A 26 -11.74 21.72 7.60
N GLY A 27 -11.90 20.44 7.73
CA GLY A 27 -12.57 19.61 6.74
C GLY A 27 -13.72 18.76 7.26
N PRO A 28 -14.22 17.86 6.41
CA PRO A 28 -15.32 17.00 6.75
C PRO A 28 -14.87 15.89 7.70
N VAL A 29 -15.50 15.87 8.88
CA VAL A 29 -15.37 14.76 9.83
C VAL A 29 -16.69 14.03 9.97
N ASP A 30 -16.61 12.75 10.22
CA ASP A 30 -17.76 11.96 10.64
C ASP A 30 -18.12 12.33 12.08
N LYS A 31 -19.36 12.77 12.29
CA LYS A 31 -19.84 13.25 13.60
C LYS A 31 -19.81 12.16 14.68
N LYS A 32 -19.90 10.89 14.32
CA LYS A 32 -19.91 9.77 15.27
C LYS A 32 -18.50 9.36 15.71
N THR A 33 -17.54 9.38 14.77
CA THR A 33 -16.19 8.85 15.03
C THR A 33 -15.15 9.93 15.20
N GLY A 34 -15.43 11.18 14.82
CA GLY A 34 -14.46 12.28 14.82
C GLY A 34 -13.31 12.13 13.83
N LEU A 35 -13.37 11.10 12.97
CA LEU A 35 -12.36 10.85 11.94
C LEU A 35 -12.74 11.52 10.61
N GLN A 36 -11.75 11.64 9.74
CA GLN A 36 -11.97 12.17 8.39
C GLN A 36 -13.12 11.44 7.67
N ALA A 37 -13.86 12.14 6.83
CA ALA A 37 -14.98 11.60 6.05
C ALA A 37 -14.71 11.55 4.53
N LEU A 38 -13.48 11.84 4.09
CA LEU A 38 -13.10 11.85 2.67
C LEU A 38 -12.85 10.46 2.12
N PHE A 39 -12.21 9.60 2.93
CA PHE A 39 -11.78 8.27 2.53
C PHE A 39 -12.39 7.17 3.38
N SER A 40 -12.30 5.94 2.88
CA SER A 40 -12.68 4.75 3.65
C SER A 40 -11.98 4.72 5.01
N LYS A 41 -12.75 4.47 6.06
CA LYS A 41 -12.23 4.33 7.43
C LYS A 41 -11.69 2.93 7.70
N VAL A 42 -12.21 1.94 6.95
CA VAL A 42 -11.91 0.52 7.15
C VAL A 42 -10.76 0.10 6.25
N TYR A 43 -10.89 0.36 4.95
CA TYR A 43 -9.93 -0.11 3.97
C TYR A 43 -8.89 0.95 3.64
N LYS A 44 -7.64 0.54 3.71
CA LYS A 44 -6.46 1.31 3.29
C LYS A 44 -5.50 0.35 2.62
N ILE A 45 -4.80 0.83 1.61
CA ILE A 45 -3.76 0.04 0.93
C ILE A 45 -2.44 0.75 1.17
N ASP A 46 -1.68 0.24 2.15
CA ASP A 46 -0.30 0.68 2.33
C ASP A 46 0.61 -0.23 1.52
N VAL A 47 1.23 0.35 0.49
CA VAL A 47 2.09 -0.37 -0.42
C VAL A 47 3.35 -0.85 0.30
N MET A 48 3.86 -0.07 1.25
CA MET A 48 5.04 -0.44 2.03
C MET A 48 4.80 -1.70 2.87
N ASP A 49 3.64 -1.83 3.51
CA ASP A 49 3.29 -3.02 4.28
C ASP A 49 3.22 -4.27 3.40
N ASN A 50 2.67 -4.13 2.19
CA ASN A 50 2.62 -5.24 1.23
C ASN A 50 4.02 -5.66 0.78
N ILE A 51 4.91 -4.70 0.53
CA ILE A 51 6.31 -4.98 0.18
C ILE A 51 7.02 -5.65 1.34
N PHE A 52 6.82 -5.18 2.57
CA PHE A 52 7.41 -5.79 3.75
C PHE A 52 7.10 -7.29 3.83
N MET A 53 5.83 -7.68 3.62
CA MET A 53 5.43 -9.08 3.62
C MET A 53 6.13 -9.94 2.55
N TRP A 54 6.58 -9.33 1.47
CA TRP A 54 7.28 -10.04 0.39
C TRP A 54 8.77 -10.13 0.60
N THR A 55 9.34 -9.20 1.35
CA THR A 55 10.78 -8.99 1.44
C THR A 55 11.35 -9.28 2.83
N GLU A 56 10.50 -9.57 3.81
CA GLU A 56 10.91 -9.76 5.20
C GLU A 56 11.95 -10.86 5.40
N ASN A 57 11.93 -11.89 4.56
CA ASN A 57 12.86 -13.02 4.60
C ASN A 57 14.00 -12.91 3.58
N ASP A 58 14.07 -11.84 2.80
CA ASP A 58 15.10 -11.66 1.79
C ASP A 58 16.32 -10.95 2.41
N PRO A 59 17.46 -11.65 2.62
CA PRO A 59 18.63 -11.07 3.26
C PRO A 59 19.31 -9.98 2.43
N ASP A 60 19.03 -9.92 1.13
CA ASP A 60 19.61 -8.93 0.23
C ASP A 60 18.85 -7.60 0.28
N ILE A 61 17.60 -7.61 0.71
CA ILE A 61 16.77 -6.40 0.85
C ILE A 61 16.90 -5.85 2.27
N LYS A 62 17.71 -4.82 2.42
CA LYS A 62 17.99 -4.20 3.72
C LYS A 62 17.11 -3.00 4.05
N SER A 63 16.37 -2.50 3.09
CA SER A 63 15.49 -1.35 3.24
C SER A 63 14.30 -1.45 2.30
N ILE A 64 13.15 -1.07 2.81
CA ILE A 64 11.91 -0.95 2.03
C ILE A 64 11.50 0.50 1.83
N SER A 65 12.46 1.45 1.90
CA SER A 65 12.20 2.83 1.51
C SER A 65 11.79 2.91 0.04
N MET A 66 11.11 3.99 -0.34
CA MET A 66 10.73 4.20 -1.75
C MET A 66 11.94 4.15 -2.68
N ASP A 67 13.06 4.75 -2.27
CA ASP A 67 14.28 4.77 -3.07
C ASP A 67 14.86 3.35 -3.28
N SER A 68 14.90 2.56 -2.21
CA SER A 68 15.33 1.16 -2.30
C SER A 68 14.40 0.36 -3.22
N MET A 69 13.09 0.62 -3.16
CA MET A 69 12.13 -0.08 -4.01
C MET A 69 12.19 0.37 -5.47
N ARG A 70 12.53 1.63 -5.76
CA ARG A 70 12.83 2.07 -7.13
C ARG A 70 13.95 1.24 -7.73
N GLU A 71 15.04 1.08 -7.01
CA GLU A 71 16.19 0.28 -7.45
C GLU A 71 15.80 -1.20 -7.70
N VAL A 72 15.20 -1.84 -6.70
CA VAL A 72 14.79 -3.25 -6.77
C VAL A 72 13.80 -3.50 -7.92
N MET A 73 12.90 -2.56 -8.18
CA MET A 73 11.87 -2.71 -9.22
C MET A 73 12.25 -2.14 -10.58
N GLY A 74 13.48 -1.61 -10.71
CA GLY A 74 13.97 -1.04 -11.96
C GLY A 74 13.21 0.22 -12.39
N LEU A 75 12.77 1.03 -11.43
CA LEU A 75 12.18 2.34 -11.69
C LEU A 75 13.29 3.39 -11.74
N SER A 76 13.11 4.45 -12.56
CA SER A 76 14.05 5.55 -12.60
C SER A 76 14.05 6.32 -11.28
N SER A 77 15.23 6.73 -10.84
CA SER A 77 15.40 7.66 -9.73
C SER A 77 15.39 9.14 -10.18
N ASP A 78 15.23 9.38 -11.47
CA ASP A 78 15.08 10.74 -11.99
C ASP A 78 13.84 11.39 -11.39
N ASN A 79 14.00 12.59 -10.86
CA ASN A 79 12.95 13.32 -10.14
C ASN A 79 12.45 12.63 -8.86
N ALA A 80 13.23 11.72 -8.26
CA ALA A 80 12.95 11.24 -6.91
C ALA A 80 12.75 12.44 -5.96
N HIS A 81 11.79 12.29 -5.03
CA HIS A 81 11.33 13.36 -4.12
C HIS A 81 10.49 14.48 -4.76
N ASP A 82 10.15 14.38 -6.04
CA ASP A 82 9.00 15.11 -6.57
C ASP A 82 7.71 14.38 -6.16
N ALA A 83 6.80 15.08 -5.51
CA ALA A 83 5.58 14.48 -4.95
C ALA A 83 4.72 13.78 -6.01
N LEU A 84 4.68 14.32 -7.24
CA LEU A 84 3.93 13.71 -8.33
C LEU A 84 4.63 12.44 -8.84
N GLN A 85 5.96 12.43 -8.89
CA GLN A 85 6.73 11.25 -9.27
C GLN A 85 6.59 10.15 -8.22
N ASP A 86 6.65 10.50 -6.94
CA ASP A 86 6.44 9.54 -5.85
C ASP A 86 5.05 8.87 -5.91
N VAL A 87 4.02 9.63 -6.24
CA VAL A 87 2.67 9.07 -6.46
C VAL A 87 2.63 8.12 -7.66
N LYS A 88 3.26 8.48 -8.78
CA LYS A 88 3.33 7.63 -9.98
C LYS A 88 4.09 6.34 -9.71
N ASP A 89 5.22 6.41 -9.01
CA ASP A 89 6.02 5.25 -8.65
C ASP A 89 5.27 4.33 -7.71
N THR A 90 4.61 4.89 -6.69
CA THR A 90 3.71 4.14 -5.80
C THR A 90 2.61 3.42 -6.57
N ALA A 91 1.96 4.09 -7.52
CA ALA A 91 0.93 3.50 -8.36
C ALA A 91 1.50 2.36 -9.22
N ASN A 92 2.68 2.53 -9.81
CA ASN A 92 3.35 1.50 -10.59
C ASN A 92 3.69 0.26 -9.75
N ILE A 93 4.21 0.46 -8.55
CA ILE A 93 4.49 -0.62 -7.60
C ILE A 93 3.20 -1.37 -7.24
N LEU A 94 2.15 -0.64 -6.86
CA LEU A 94 0.86 -1.22 -6.52
C LEU A 94 0.27 -2.03 -7.68
N ILE A 95 0.32 -1.53 -8.90
CA ILE A 95 -0.15 -2.25 -10.09
C ILE A 95 0.64 -3.54 -10.30
N LYS A 96 1.97 -3.52 -10.11
CA LYS A 96 2.80 -4.73 -10.20
C LYS A 96 2.40 -5.76 -9.14
N LEU A 97 2.24 -5.34 -7.89
CA LEU A 97 1.77 -6.21 -6.80
C LEU A 97 0.39 -6.81 -7.10
N MET A 98 -0.57 -5.99 -7.52
CA MET A 98 -1.90 -6.47 -7.88
C MET A 98 -1.89 -7.49 -9.02
N LYS A 99 -1.06 -7.28 -10.04
CA LYS A 99 -0.87 -8.23 -11.13
C LYS A 99 -0.29 -9.55 -10.62
N THR A 100 0.68 -9.48 -9.73
CA THR A 100 1.31 -10.67 -9.11
C THR A 100 0.28 -11.43 -8.26
N TYR A 101 -0.47 -10.76 -7.40
CA TYR A 101 -1.52 -11.39 -6.59
C TYR A 101 -2.58 -12.07 -7.47
N ARG A 102 -3.01 -11.43 -8.55
CA ARG A 102 -3.95 -12.02 -9.50
C ARG A 102 -3.36 -13.25 -10.21
N ALA A 103 -2.10 -13.20 -10.60
CA ALA A 103 -1.42 -14.34 -11.21
C ALA A 103 -1.29 -15.52 -10.24
N VAL A 104 -1.03 -15.27 -8.96
CA VAL A 104 -1.00 -16.31 -7.92
C VAL A 104 -2.41 -16.86 -7.67
N SER A 105 -3.42 -15.99 -7.57
CA SER A 105 -4.80 -16.41 -7.29
C SER A 105 -5.42 -17.30 -8.38
N THR A 106 -4.92 -17.23 -9.61
CA THR A 106 -5.33 -18.14 -10.68
C THR A 106 -4.76 -19.54 -10.52
N LYS A 107 -3.66 -19.69 -9.78
CA LYS A 107 -2.97 -20.97 -9.57
C LYS A 107 -3.38 -21.65 -8.26
N ILE A 108 -3.71 -20.84 -7.25
CA ILE A 108 -4.08 -21.28 -5.92
C ILE A 108 -5.51 -20.85 -5.64
N LYS A 109 -6.44 -21.80 -5.50
CA LYS A 109 -7.79 -21.48 -5.02
C LYS A 109 -7.70 -21.02 -3.56
N LEU A 110 -8.30 -19.90 -3.24
CA LEU A 110 -8.27 -19.32 -1.90
C LEU A 110 -8.73 -20.32 -0.83
N GLU A 111 -9.74 -21.10 -1.14
CA GLU A 111 -10.26 -22.18 -0.28
C GLU A 111 -9.19 -23.23 0.06
N LYS A 112 -8.30 -23.55 -0.88
CA LYS A 112 -7.19 -24.48 -0.69
C LYS A 112 -5.98 -23.81 -0.02
N ALA A 113 -5.78 -22.52 -0.23
CA ALA A 113 -4.68 -21.80 0.36
C ALA A 113 -4.74 -21.75 1.90
N PHE A 114 -5.93 -21.90 2.47
CA PHE A 114 -6.15 -21.94 3.92
C PHE A 114 -6.62 -23.32 4.43
N SER A 115 -6.72 -24.32 3.55
CA SER A 115 -6.94 -25.69 3.96
C SER A 115 -5.61 -26.38 4.28
N ASN A 116 -5.64 -27.29 5.26
CA ASN A 116 -4.45 -27.96 5.77
C ASN A 116 -3.57 -28.54 4.67
N GLY A 117 -2.37 -28.08 4.55
CA GLY A 117 -1.25 -28.82 3.95
C GLY A 117 -0.81 -28.37 2.55
N ASP A 118 -1.55 -27.58 1.81
CA ASP A 118 -1.20 -27.27 0.41
C ASP A 118 -0.32 -26.01 0.23
N LEU A 119 0.01 -25.29 1.30
CA LEU A 119 0.88 -24.12 1.27
C LEU A 119 2.29 -24.35 1.80
N TYR A 120 2.64 -25.56 2.14
CA TYR A 120 4.02 -25.90 2.47
C TYR A 120 4.79 -26.19 1.18
N VAL A 121 5.36 -25.16 0.66
CA VAL A 121 6.38 -25.28 -0.35
C VAL A 121 7.71 -25.54 0.35
#